data_c4903b7f563abf9049616a6fcbfcf4e2
#
_entry.id   c4903b7f563abf9049616a6fcbfcf4e2
#
_cell.length_a   1.000
_cell.length_b   1.000
_cell.length_c   1.000
_cell.angle_alpha   90.00
_cell.angle_beta   90.00
_cell.angle_gamma   90.00
#
_symmetry.space_group_name_H-M   'P 1'
#
loop_
_entity.id
_entity.type
_entity.pdbx_description
1 polymer ?
#
loop_
_entity_poly.entity_id
_entity_poly.type
_entity_poly.pdbx_seq_one_letter_code
_entity_poly.pdbx_strand_id
1 'polypeptide(L)'
;MNPSSYSDEKELEAITLIDQAETLADRGKGKEAIDFYEKAASIYLDLGSYIKLDELYIRITQIISRFKNNIQAIYRLKSIVRKTEELKLYEVSAKLLIQLGNVSFNMHDWETAGESWEKASDYLYQTDPEEYNNLSSILLLKAGQSFERSRIKKDVGKRLILKAVMKINKFDELYEQEEKQAFNLLLKKDFEASAKKFNDIATYFRKSLDDLDTMIDEEESKDTYLNTKARFIHFVAEYQTVSALCLRASENRSHNERIKELSNEAFELFKESISMLKSYLFPIKSDFDHEVILRITFDTMLMAIILGMLDTHQLNSIEYLLKDIEKNKPLVKKLKESPYYKITTRIEKLGIKETLDDLSKAHLGHFEMIKNTLIDYFK
;
A
#
# COMPACT_ATOMS: atom_id res chain seq x y z
N MET A 1 -47.97 30.25 5.09
CA MET A 1 -47.15 29.63 6.14
C MET A 1 -45.73 30.18 6.03
N ASN A 2 -45.19 30.62 7.13
CA ASN A 2 -43.80 31.12 7.15
C ASN A 2 -42.84 29.96 6.89
N PRO A 3 -41.85 30.02 5.98
CA PRO A 3 -40.96 28.91 5.69
C PRO A 3 -40.21 28.35 6.92
N SER A 4 -39.93 29.22 7.90
CA SER A 4 -39.31 28.80 9.16
C SER A 4 -40.23 27.93 10.03
N SER A 5 -41.54 28.21 10.09
CA SER A 5 -42.45 27.40 10.90
C SER A 5 -42.68 25.99 10.35
N TYR A 6 -42.60 25.82 9.03
CA TYR A 6 -42.70 24.51 8.39
C TYR A 6 -41.45 23.62 8.65
N SER A 7 -40.25 24.21 8.60
CA SER A 7 -39.01 23.52 8.91
C SER A 7 -38.98 23.05 10.36
N ASP A 8 -39.36 23.91 11.31
CA ASP A 8 -39.39 23.61 12.74
C ASP A 8 -40.40 22.50 13.08
N GLU A 9 -41.56 22.51 12.42
CA GLU A 9 -42.58 21.48 12.61
C GLU A 9 -42.15 20.12 12.08
N LYS A 10 -41.51 20.09 10.91
CA LYS A 10 -40.90 18.86 10.34
C LYS A 10 -39.75 18.31 11.16
N GLU A 11 -38.92 19.18 11.71
CA GLU A 11 -37.84 18.76 12.59
C GLU A 11 -38.35 18.12 13.89
N LEU A 12 -39.41 18.70 14.48
CA LEU A 12 -40.08 18.15 15.65
C LEU A 12 -40.73 16.79 15.34
N GLU A 13 -41.35 16.63 14.15
CA GLU A 13 -41.87 15.35 13.68
C GLU A 13 -40.74 14.31 13.60
N ALA A 14 -39.55 14.63 13.04
CA ALA A 14 -38.43 13.74 12.95
C ALA A 14 -37.90 13.31 14.34
N ILE A 15 -37.78 14.27 15.28
CA ILE A 15 -37.38 13.98 16.67
C ILE A 15 -38.37 13.02 17.33
N THR A 16 -39.67 13.25 17.16
CA THR A 16 -40.71 12.36 17.71
C THR A 16 -40.60 10.92 17.16
N LEU A 17 -40.31 10.79 15.87
CA LEU A 17 -40.10 9.49 15.24
C LEU A 17 -38.83 8.78 15.77
N ILE A 18 -37.78 9.53 16.06
CA ILE A 18 -36.54 9.00 16.67
C ILE A 18 -36.83 8.47 18.08
N ASP A 19 -37.52 9.22 18.91
CA ASP A 19 -37.90 8.81 20.28
C ASP A 19 -38.73 7.53 20.27
N GLN A 20 -39.67 7.42 19.33
CA GLN A 20 -40.47 6.21 19.11
C GLN A 20 -39.59 5.04 18.69
N ALA A 21 -38.63 5.26 17.76
CA ALA A 21 -37.71 4.26 17.29
C ALA A 21 -36.81 3.75 18.43
N GLU A 22 -36.27 4.64 19.27
CA GLU A 22 -35.46 4.28 20.44
C GLU A 22 -36.24 3.43 21.44
N THR A 23 -37.48 3.86 21.76
CA THR A 23 -38.37 3.08 22.64
C THR A 23 -38.64 1.66 22.11
N LEU A 24 -38.81 1.52 20.79
CA LEU A 24 -39.02 0.22 20.16
C LEU A 24 -37.75 -0.63 20.16
N ALA A 25 -36.59 -0.01 19.91
CA ALA A 25 -35.29 -0.68 19.93
C ALA A 25 -34.99 -1.25 21.34
N ASP A 26 -35.24 -0.47 22.38
CA ASP A 26 -35.07 -0.88 23.78
C ASP A 26 -35.98 -2.05 24.18
N ARG A 27 -37.16 -2.12 23.58
CA ARG A 27 -38.12 -3.23 23.77
C ARG A 27 -37.78 -4.46 22.89
N GLY A 28 -36.66 -4.46 22.17
CA GLY A 28 -36.26 -5.55 21.29
C GLY A 28 -37.03 -5.62 19.96
N LYS A 29 -37.84 -4.61 19.62
CA LYS A 29 -38.63 -4.50 18.39
C LYS A 29 -37.85 -3.80 17.28
N GLY A 30 -36.66 -4.31 16.96
CA GLY A 30 -35.72 -3.62 16.08
C GLY A 30 -36.25 -3.39 14.67
N LYS A 31 -37.05 -4.29 14.11
CA LYS A 31 -37.62 -4.08 12.76
C LYS A 31 -38.56 -2.87 12.75
N GLU A 32 -39.44 -2.76 13.72
CA GLU A 32 -40.34 -1.62 13.86
C GLU A 32 -39.55 -0.32 14.10
N ALA A 33 -38.49 -0.38 14.93
CA ALA A 33 -37.61 0.76 15.18
C ALA A 33 -36.95 1.29 13.91
N ILE A 34 -36.45 0.41 13.03
CA ILE A 34 -35.85 0.79 11.76
C ILE A 34 -36.83 1.57 10.87
N ASP A 35 -38.10 1.14 10.79
CA ASP A 35 -39.12 1.82 9.99
C ASP A 35 -39.36 3.28 10.46
N PHE A 36 -39.30 3.53 11.78
CA PHE A 36 -39.40 4.87 12.33
C PHE A 36 -38.16 5.71 12.07
N TYR A 37 -36.96 5.14 12.25
CA TYR A 37 -35.70 5.83 11.91
C TYR A 37 -35.65 6.21 10.43
N GLU A 38 -36.15 5.37 9.51
CA GLU A 38 -36.16 5.66 8.09
C GLU A 38 -37.13 6.81 7.73
N LYS A 39 -38.29 6.88 8.41
CA LYS A 39 -39.19 8.04 8.26
C LYS A 39 -38.51 9.33 8.72
N ALA A 40 -37.83 9.31 9.87
CA ALA A 40 -37.07 10.46 10.35
C ALA A 40 -35.93 10.84 9.39
N ALA A 41 -35.19 9.84 8.85
CA ALA A 41 -34.15 10.08 7.85
C ALA A 41 -34.69 10.71 6.57
N SER A 42 -35.88 10.29 6.12
CA SER A 42 -36.53 10.93 4.95
C SER A 42 -36.86 12.40 5.21
N ILE A 43 -37.32 12.73 6.42
CA ILE A 43 -37.60 14.13 6.80
C ILE A 43 -36.30 14.95 6.81
N TYR A 44 -35.23 14.46 7.43
CA TYR A 44 -33.94 15.17 7.44
C TYR A 44 -33.32 15.31 6.05
N LEU A 45 -33.56 14.35 5.17
CA LEU A 45 -33.14 14.44 3.77
C LEU A 45 -33.89 15.57 3.05
N ASP A 46 -35.22 15.66 3.25
CA ASP A 46 -36.07 16.71 2.67
C ASP A 46 -35.71 18.09 3.22
N LEU A 47 -35.28 18.17 4.47
CA LEU A 47 -34.84 19.41 5.13
C LEU A 47 -33.39 19.79 4.80
N GLY A 48 -32.62 18.93 4.13
CA GLY A 48 -31.18 19.14 3.88
C GLY A 48 -30.32 19.06 5.15
N SER A 49 -30.82 18.45 6.23
CA SER A 49 -30.09 18.29 7.51
C SER A 49 -29.17 17.06 7.51
N TYR A 50 -28.14 17.09 6.70
CA TYR A 50 -27.27 15.93 6.41
C TYR A 50 -26.46 15.45 7.63
N ILE A 51 -26.11 16.34 8.58
CA ILE A 51 -25.38 15.99 9.81
C ILE A 51 -26.16 14.99 10.68
N LYS A 52 -27.49 15.12 10.71
CA LYS A 52 -28.36 14.21 11.47
C LYS A 52 -28.65 12.91 10.72
N LEU A 53 -28.44 12.90 9.43
CA LEU A 53 -28.78 11.77 8.56
C LEU A 53 -27.78 10.61 8.72
N ASP A 54 -26.49 10.91 8.83
CA ASP A 54 -25.45 9.89 9.01
C ASP A 54 -25.59 9.16 10.35
N GLU A 55 -25.89 9.89 11.44
CA GLU A 55 -26.13 9.31 12.76
C GLU A 55 -27.30 8.33 12.75
N LEU A 56 -28.39 8.68 12.07
CA LEU A 56 -29.56 7.79 11.94
C LEU A 56 -29.24 6.53 11.14
N TYR A 57 -28.52 6.66 10.04
CA TYR A 57 -28.14 5.50 9.24
C TYR A 57 -27.15 4.58 9.97
N ILE A 58 -26.23 5.14 10.75
CA ILE A 58 -25.34 4.35 11.62
C ILE A 58 -26.17 3.60 12.67
N ARG A 59 -27.16 4.27 13.29
CA ARG A 59 -28.06 3.67 14.29
C ARG A 59 -28.87 2.51 13.70
N ILE A 60 -29.47 2.72 12.52
CA ILE A 60 -30.17 1.66 11.75
C ILE A 60 -29.25 0.44 11.56
N THR A 61 -28.01 0.67 11.16
CA THR A 61 -27.04 -0.40 10.91
C THR A 61 -26.70 -1.17 12.20
N GLN A 62 -26.49 -0.45 13.31
CA GLN A 62 -26.21 -1.07 14.60
C GLN A 62 -27.39 -1.97 15.07
N ILE A 63 -28.62 -1.52 14.85
CA ILE A 63 -29.83 -2.30 15.17
C ILE A 63 -29.89 -3.56 14.30
N ILE A 64 -29.68 -3.45 12.99
CA ILE A 64 -29.68 -4.60 12.07
C ILE A 64 -28.60 -5.62 12.48
N SER A 65 -27.41 -5.17 12.85
CA SER A 65 -26.30 -6.03 13.26
C SER A 65 -26.60 -6.77 14.58
N ARG A 66 -27.30 -6.12 15.54
CA ARG A 66 -27.70 -6.75 16.83
C ARG A 66 -28.64 -7.94 16.65
N PHE A 67 -29.43 -7.97 15.58
CA PHE A 67 -30.30 -9.11 15.26
C PHE A 67 -29.58 -10.30 14.64
N LYS A 68 -28.24 -10.31 14.63
CA LYS A 68 -27.39 -11.37 14.06
C LYS A 68 -27.69 -11.64 12.57
N ASN A 69 -28.19 -10.66 11.86
CA ASN A 69 -28.48 -10.76 10.42
C ASN A 69 -27.57 -9.83 9.63
N ASN A 70 -26.27 -10.14 9.66
CA ASN A 70 -25.26 -9.36 8.96
C ASN A 70 -25.50 -9.27 7.45
N ILE A 71 -26.10 -10.31 6.85
CA ILE A 71 -26.45 -10.29 5.42
C ILE A 71 -27.46 -9.18 5.13
N GLN A 72 -28.51 -9.05 5.95
CA GLN A 72 -29.49 -7.96 5.81
C GLN A 72 -28.85 -6.59 6.07
N ALA A 73 -27.92 -6.50 7.04
CA ALA A 73 -27.17 -5.26 7.30
C ALA A 73 -26.36 -4.85 6.06
N ILE A 74 -25.64 -5.77 5.43
CA ILE A 74 -24.88 -5.50 4.20
C ILE A 74 -25.80 -5.02 3.06
N TYR A 75 -26.90 -5.71 2.81
CA TYR A 75 -27.85 -5.28 1.77
C TYR A 75 -28.42 -3.89 2.03
N ARG A 76 -28.74 -3.62 3.29
CA ARG A 76 -29.30 -2.32 3.67
C ARG A 76 -28.30 -1.20 3.53
N LEU A 77 -27.08 -1.39 4.05
CA LEU A 77 -26.00 -0.44 3.89
C LEU A 77 -25.69 -0.16 2.42
N LYS A 78 -25.56 -1.19 1.58
CA LYS A 78 -25.35 -1.00 0.14
C LYS A 78 -26.44 -0.15 -0.52
N SER A 79 -27.71 -0.37 -0.13
CA SER A 79 -28.83 0.42 -0.65
C SER A 79 -28.78 1.88 -0.21
N ILE A 80 -28.41 2.14 1.06
CA ILE A 80 -28.33 3.50 1.59
C ILE A 80 -27.11 4.22 1.01
N VAL A 81 -25.96 3.56 0.95
CA VAL A 81 -24.74 4.09 0.32
C VAL A 81 -25.04 4.55 -1.11
N ARG A 82 -25.67 3.69 -1.92
CA ARG A 82 -26.03 4.05 -3.28
C ARG A 82 -26.91 5.31 -3.34
N LYS A 83 -27.89 5.42 -2.45
CA LYS A 83 -28.78 6.59 -2.38
C LYS A 83 -28.02 7.87 -2.01
N THR A 84 -27.11 7.79 -1.02
CA THR A 84 -26.30 8.95 -0.61
C THR A 84 -25.25 9.34 -1.67
N GLU A 85 -24.73 8.39 -2.43
CA GLU A 85 -23.86 8.64 -3.59
C GLU A 85 -24.59 9.36 -4.73
N GLU A 86 -25.80 8.91 -5.07
CA GLU A 86 -26.65 9.57 -6.08
C GLU A 86 -26.93 11.04 -5.70
N LEU A 87 -27.02 11.33 -4.41
CA LEU A 87 -27.17 12.67 -3.86
C LEU A 87 -25.86 13.43 -3.66
N LYS A 88 -24.71 12.81 -3.99
CA LYS A 88 -23.35 13.37 -3.81
C LYS A 88 -23.01 13.74 -2.36
N LEU A 89 -23.59 13.04 -1.40
CA LEU A 89 -23.32 13.20 0.03
C LEU A 89 -22.08 12.36 0.41
N TYR A 90 -20.89 12.75 -0.08
CA TYR A 90 -19.68 11.92 -0.02
C TYR A 90 -19.21 11.61 1.40
N GLU A 91 -19.28 12.57 2.32
CA GLU A 91 -18.90 12.34 3.72
C GLU A 91 -19.84 11.34 4.41
N VAL A 92 -21.15 11.48 4.22
CA VAL A 92 -22.16 10.54 4.74
C VAL A 92 -21.93 9.15 4.13
N SER A 93 -21.72 9.10 2.81
CA SER A 93 -21.43 7.85 2.09
C SER A 93 -20.18 7.17 2.64
N ALA A 94 -19.11 7.93 2.94
CA ALA A 94 -17.89 7.42 3.51
C ALA A 94 -18.11 6.78 4.89
N LYS A 95 -18.84 7.46 5.79
CA LYS A 95 -19.17 6.92 7.12
C LYS A 95 -19.96 5.61 7.03
N LEU A 96 -20.90 5.51 6.09
CA LEU A 96 -21.67 4.30 5.83
C LEU A 96 -20.82 3.18 5.20
N LEU A 97 -19.92 3.54 4.30
CA LEU A 97 -18.96 2.60 3.70
C LEU A 97 -17.99 2.03 4.74
N ILE A 98 -17.56 2.83 5.72
CA ILE A 98 -16.76 2.33 6.86
C ILE A 98 -17.53 1.25 7.62
N GLN A 99 -18.82 1.49 7.90
CA GLN A 99 -19.65 0.49 8.57
C GLN A 99 -19.88 -0.75 7.71
N LEU A 100 -20.10 -0.58 6.41
CA LEU A 100 -20.21 -1.70 5.46
C LEU A 100 -18.93 -2.54 5.44
N GLY A 101 -17.76 -1.90 5.41
CA GLY A 101 -16.47 -2.55 5.50
C GLY A 101 -16.32 -3.36 6.79
N ASN A 102 -16.67 -2.77 7.94
CA ASN A 102 -16.58 -3.44 9.24
C ASN A 102 -17.49 -4.68 9.32
N VAL A 103 -18.74 -4.57 8.87
CA VAL A 103 -19.68 -5.72 8.87
C VAL A 103 -19.21 -6.81 7.91
N SER A 104 -18.77 -6.45 6.71
CA SER A 104 -18.28 -7.39 5.70
C SER A 104 -17.02 -8.11 6.16
N PHE A 105 -16.08 -7.40 6.79
CA PHE A 105 -14.87 -7.98 7.37
C PHE A 105 -15.17 -9.04 8.44
N ASN A 106 -16.12 -8.74 9.35
CA ASN A 106 -16.56 -9.69 10.36
C ASN A 106 -17.25 -10.92 9.76
N MET A 107 -17.77 -10.81 8.54
CA MET A 107 -18.38 -11.91 7.78
C MET A 107 -17.36 -12.65 6.91
N HIS A 108 -16.08 -12.29 6.94
CA HIS A 108 -15.03 -12.79 6.06
C HIS A 108 -15.28 -12.51 4.55
N ASP A 109 -16.13 -11.53 4.23
CA ASP A 109 -16.30 -10.99 2.88
C ASP A 109 -15.21 -9.93 2.63
N TRP A 110 -13.97 -10.45 2.41
CA TRP A 110 -12.76 -9.64 2.32
C TRP A 110 -12.80 -8.63 1.16
N GLU A 111 -13.45 -9.01 0.06
CA GLU A 111 -13.54 -8.17 -1.13
C GLU A 111 -14.48 -6.98 -0.90
N THR A 112 -15.70 -7.23 -0.41
CA THR A 112 -16.64 -6.14 -0.07
C THR A 112 -16.07 -5.23 1.03
N ALA A 113 -15.37 -5.79 2.02
CA ALA A 113 -14.75 -5.00 3.07
C ALA A 113 -13.66 -4.07 2.51
N GLY A 114 -12.75 -4.62 1.70
CA GLY A 114 -11.68 -3.86 1.06
C GLY A 114 -12.21 -2.76 0.15
N GLU A 115 -13.14 -3.08 -0.74
CA GLU A 115 -13.77 -2.09 -1.65
C GLU A 115 -14.49 -0.96 -0.90
N SER A 116 -15.15 -1.29 0.20
CA SER A 116 -15.85 -0.31 1.01
C SER A 116 -14.90 0.67 1.69
N TRP A 117 -13.82 0.17 2.29
CA TRP A 117 -12.83 1.03 2.95
C TRP A 117 -12.01 1.85 1.96
N GLU A 118 -11.63 1.28 0.80
CA GLU A 118 -10.96 2.00 -0.27
C GLU A 118 -11.80 3.18 -0.75
N LYS A 119 -13.08 2.93 -1.05
CA LYS A 119 -14.00 3.96 -1.50
C LYS A 119 -14.30 5.02 -0.43
N ALA A 120 -14.41 4.61 0.84
CA ALA A 120 -14.54 5.53 1.96
C ALA A 120 -13.33 6.46 2.09
N SER A 121 -12.13 5.90 1.94
CA SER A 121 -10.88 6.66 1.91
C SER A 121 -10.89 7.74 0.83
N ASP A 122 -11.29 7.37 -0.39
CA ASP A 122 -11.33 8.31 -1.52
C ASP A 122 -12.35 9.43 -1.29
N TYR A 123 -13.53 9.12 -0.78
CA TYR A 123 -14.56 10.12 -0.51
C TYR A 123 -14.15 11.10 0.58
N LEU A 124 -13.60 10.63 1.69
CA LEU A 124 -13.12 11.50 2.76
C LEU A 124 -12.01 12.42 2.27
N TYR A 125 -11.04 11.85 1.53
CA TYR A 125 -9.93 12.64 1.00
C TYR A 125 -10.38 13.69 -0.03
N GLN A 126 -11.40 13.39 -0.85
CA GLN A 126 -12.01 14.35 -1.77
C GLN A 126 -12.79 15.46 -1.05
N THR A 127 -13.37 15.14 0.11
CA THR A 127 -14.15 16.11 0.90
C THR A 127 -13.24 17.15 1.57
N ASP A 128 -12.24 16.69 2.31
CA ASP A 128 -11.21 17.54 2.92
C ASP A 128 -9.90 16.77 3.08
N PRO A 129 -8.91 17.00 2.16
CA PRO A 129 -7.62 16.33 2.23
C PRO A 129 -6.81 16.68 3.50
N GLU A 130 -6.97 17.88 4.06
CA GLU A 130 -6.22 18.31 5.25
C GLU A 130 -6.76 17.61 6.50
N GLU A 131 -8.08 17.56 6.66
CA GLU A 131 -8.73 16.95 7.82
C GLU A 131 -8.62 15.43 7.78
N TYR A 132 -8.88 14.81 6.61
CA TYR A 132 -9.07 13.36 6.51
C TYR A 132 -7.83 12.59 6.03
N ASN A 133 -6.66 13.20 5.87
CA ASN A 133 -5.47 12.50 5.38
C ASN A 133 -5.13 11.25 6.19
N ASN A 134 -5.06 11.37 7.52
CA ASN A 134 -4.73 10.25 8.41
C ASN A 134 -5.80 9.16 8.38
N LEU A 135 -7.09 9.53 8.47
CA LEU A 135 -8.18 8.57 8.43
C LEU A 135 -8.25 7.86 7.08
N SER A 136 -8.07 8.59 5.99
CA SER A 136 -8.00 8.05 4.64
C SER A 136 -6.85 7.03 4.49
N SER A 137 -5.66 7.33 5.06
CA SER A 137 -4.53 6.41 5.06
C SER A 137 -4.81 5.13 5.85
N ILE A 138 -5.43 5.23 7.03
CA ILE A 138 -5.84 4.07 7.85
C ILE A 138 -6.87 3.21 7.11
N LEU A 139 -7.82 3.83 6.41
CA LEU A 139 -8.82 3.09 5.64
C LEU A 139 -8.21 2.37 4.45
N LEU A 140 -7.24 2.98 3.75
CA LEU A 140 -6.47 2.30 2.70
C LEU A 140 -5.66 1.12 3.25
N LEU A 141 -5.06 1.26 4.44
CA LEU A 141 -4.36 0.17 5.09
C LEU A 141 -5.31 -1.01 5.39
N LYS A 142 -6.49 -0.72 5.98
CA LYS A 142 -7.52 -1.74 6.25
C LYS A 142 -8.01 -2.40 4.96
N ALA A 143 -8.23 -1.62 3.90
CA ALA A 143 -8.62 -2.14 2.59
C ALA A 143 -7.55 -3.09 2.05
N GLY A 144 -6.29 -2.67 2.10
CA GLY A 144 -5.15 -3.47 1.68
C GLY A 144 -5.03 -4.79 2.46
N GLN A 145 -5.11 -4.75 3.79
CA GLN A 145 -5.08 -5.94 4.65
C GLN A 145 -6.26 -6.89 4.36
N SER A 146 -7.44 -6.35 4.05
CA SER A 146 -8.59 -7.16 3.66
C SER A 146 -8.37 -7.85 2.32
N PHE A 147 -7.88 -7.13 1.31
CA PHE A 147 -7.58 -7.70 0.00
C PHE A 147 -6.43 -8.72 0.04
N GLU A 148 -5.44 -8.59 0.92
CA GLU A 148 -4.42 -9.62 1.11
C GLU A 148 -4.99 -10.97 1.58
N ARG A 149 -6.13 -10.96 2.29
CA ARG A 149 -6.87 -12.15 2.70
C ARG A 149 -7.73 -12.72 1.56
N SER A 150 -8.02 -11.94 0.52
CA SER A 150 -8.70 -12.40 -0.69
C SER A 150 -7.73 -13.19 -1.58
N ARG A 151 -8.19 -14.29 -2.17
CA ARG A 151 -7.41 -15.08 -3.13
C ARG A 151 -7.21 -14.36 -4.46
N ILE A 152 -8.15 -13.47 -4.83
CA ILE A 152 -8.21 -12.83 -6.15
C ILE A 152 -7.51 -11.48 -6.14
N LYS A 153 -7.62 -10.71 -5.04
CA LYS A 153 -7.15 -9.31 -4.97
C LYS A 153 -5.89 -9.11 -4.13
N LYS A 154 -5.12 -10.17 -3.85
CA LYS A 154 -3.92 -10.11 -2.99
C LYS A 154 -2.91 -9.05 -3.45
N ASP A 155 -2.66 -8.93 -4.74
CA ASP A 155 -1.70 -7.94 -5.28
C ASP A 155 -2.23 -6.51 -5.22
N VAL A 156 -3.56 -6.32 -5.31
CA VAL A 156 -4.20 -5.03 -5.05
C VAL A 156 -3.97 -4.64 -3.59
N GLY A 157 -4.17 -5.58 -2.66
CA GLY A 157 -3.94 -5.38 -1.23
C GLY A 157 -2.54 -4.86 -0.93
N LYS A 158 -1.52 -5.51 -1.46
CA LYS A 158 -0.12 -5.09 -1.28
C LYS A 158 0.15 -3.67 -1.77
N ARG A 159 -0.43 -3.27 -2.91
CA ARG A 159 -0.30 -1.91 -3.45
C ARG A 159 -0.99 -0.87 -2.58
N LEU A 160 -2.18 -1.19 -2.07
CA LEU A 160 -2.92 -0.26 -1.19
C LEU A 160 -2.22 -0.04 0.15
N ILE A 161 -1.63 -1.09 0.73
CA ILE A 161 -0.82 -0.95 1.95
C ILE A 161 0.36 0.00 1.72
N LEU A 162 1.07 -0.19 0.61
CA LEU A 162 2.17 0.69 0.23
C LEU A 162 1.69 2.15 0.08
N LYS A 163 0.60 2.35 -0.67
CA LYS A 163 -0.01 3.67 -0.88
C LYS A 163 -0.46 4.30 0.44
N ALA A 164 -1.02 3.51 1.37
CA ALA A 164 -1.47 4.00 2.67
C ALA A 164 -0.33 4.60 3.49
N VAL A 165 0.81 3.90 3.54
CA VAL A 165 2.00 4.39 4.29
C VAL A 165 2.59 5.64 3.64
N MET A 166 2.69 5.67 2.31
CA MET A 166 3.19 6.85 1.59
C MET A 166 2.27 8.07 1.76
N LYS A 167 0.96 7.83 1.84
CA LYS A 167 -0.06 8.88 1.92
C LYS A 167 0.01 9.71 3.20
N ILE A 168 0.45 9.16 4.33
CA ILE A 168 0.61 9.90 5.60
C ILE A 168 1.44 11.16 5.42
N ASN A 169 2.52 11.07 4.64
CA ASN A 169 3.41 12.20 4.34
C ASN A 169 3.10 12.86 2.98
N LYS A 170 1.95 12.58 2.38
CA LYS A 170 1.56 13.07 1.03
C LYS A 170 2.58 12.70 -0.05
N PHE A 171 3.39 11.66 0.19
CA PHE A 171 4.43 11.23 -0.75
C PHE A 171 3.84 10.49 -1.95
N ASP A 172 2.69 9.83 -1.80
CA ASP A 172 1.96 9.17 -2.89
C ASP A 172 1.59 10.13 -4.04
N GLU A 173 1.33 11.41 -3.71
CA GLU A 173 1.04 12.46 -4.69
C GLU A 173 2.31 12.98 -5.38
N LEU A 174 3.42 13.05 -4.64
CA LEU A 174 4.68 13.59 -5.12
C LEU A 174 5.52 12.55 -5.90
N TYR A 175 5.39 11.28 -5.53
CA TYR A 175 6.26 10.20 -6.01
C TYR A 175 6.34 10.12 -7.53
N GLU A 176 5.20 10.03 -8.21
CA GLU A 176 5.18 9.93 -9.68
C GLU A 176 5.78 11.16 -10.38
N GLN A 177 5.59 12.34 -9.78
CA GLN A 177 6.12 13.58 -10.32
C GLN A 177 7.64 13.65 -10.15
N GLU A 178 8.16 13.34 -8.96
CA GLU A 178 9.58 13.32 -8.67
C GLU A 178 10.32 12.28 -9.50
N GLU A 179 9.76 11.09 -9.63
CA GLU A 179 10.31 10.02 -10.46
C GLU A 179 10.37 10.43 -11.94
N LYS A 180 9.29 10.98 -12.50
CA LYS A 180 9.28 11.52 -13.88
C LYS A 180 10.32 12.60 -14.09
N GLN A 181 10.52 13.50 -13.11
CA GLN A 181 11.56 14.53 -13.20
C GLN A 181 12.97 13.91 -13.20
N ALA A 182 13.24 12.95 -12.31
CA ALA A 182 14.52 12.25 -12.24
C ALA A 182 14.86 11.57 -13.57
N PHE A 183 13.91 10.87 -14.18
CA PHE A 183 14.10 10.22 -15.47
C PHE A 183 14.25 11.20 -16.64
N ASN A 184 13.53 12.31 -16.64
CA ASN A 184 13.71 13.36 -17.66
C ASN A 184 15.12 13.98 -17.61
N LEU A 185 15.69 14.15 -16.42
CA LEU A 185 17.07 14.60 -16.24
C LEU A 185 18.06 13.54 -16.74
N LEU A 186 17.81 12.26 -16.44
CA LEU A 186 18.61 11.15 -16.93
C LEU A 186 18.63 11.09 -18.46
N LEU A 187 17.48 11.23 -19.12
CA LEU A 187 17.37 11.27 -20.58
C LEU A 187 18.12 12.45 -21.20
N LYS A 188 18.21 13.56 -20.49
CA LYS A 188 18.99 14.75 -20.89
C LYS A 188 20.49 14.60 -20.57
N LYS A 189 20.91 13.48 -19.99
CA LYS A 189 22.27 13.21 -19.49
C LYS A 189 22.72 14.19 -18.40
N ASP A 190 21.79 14.81 -17.68
CA ASP A 190 22.07 15.56 -16.46
C ASP A 190 22.15 14.59 -15.28
N PHE A 191 23.25 13.84 -15.24
CA PHE A 191 23.43 12.73 -14.32
C PHE A 191 23.48 13.18 -12.84
N GLU A 192 24.10 14.32 -12.55
CA GLU A 192 24.22 14.83 -11.18
C GLU A 192 22.86 15.27 -10.63
N ALA A 193 22.08 16.03 -11.40
CA ALA A 193 20.74 16.44 -11.00
C ALA A 193 19.79 15.24 -10.90
N SER A 194 19.90 14.27 -11.82
CA SER A 194 19.13 13.01 -11.75
C SER A 194 19.47 12.20 -10.50
N ALA A 195 20.76 12.05 -10.17
CA ALA A 195 21.22 11.36 -8.98
C ALA A 195 20.66 11.98 -7.69
N LYS A 196 20.65 13.32 -7.62
CA LYS A 196 20.08 14.05 -6.48
C LYS A 196 18.60 13.71 -6.33
N LYS A 197 17.81 13.76 -7.39
CA LYS A 197 16.38 13.46 -7.38
C LYS A 197 16.10 12.00 -6.94
N PHE A 198 16.84 11.03 -7.45
CA PHE A 198 16.70 9.64 -7.00
C PHE A 198 17.04 9.46 -5.53
N ASN A 199 18.06 10.16 -5.02
CA ASN A 199 18.40 10.13 -3.61
C ASN A 199 17.31 10.81 -2.74
N ASP A 200 16.68 11.88 -3.23
CA ASP A 200 15.53 12.51 -2.55
C ASP A 200 14.36 11.52 -2.45
N ILE A 201 14.05 10.78 -3.51
CA ILE A 201 13.03 9.71 -3.50
C ILE A 201 13.40 8.63 -2.46
N ALA A 202 14.65 8.17 -2.42
CA ALA A 202 15.11 7.21 -1.42
C ALA A 202 14.90 7.72 0.00
N THR A 203 15.14 9.02 0.25
CA THR A 203 14.93 9.67 1.55
C THR A 203 13.45 9.68 1.94
N TYR A 204 12.54 9.94 1.01
CA TYR A 204 11.10 9.86 1.28
C TYR A 204 10.66 8.43 1.65
N PHE A 205 11.13 7.41 0.93
CA PHE A 205 10.84 6.03 1.29
C PHE A 205 11.40 5.65 2.65
N ARG A 206 12.59 6.15 3.01
CA ARG A 206 13.18 5.94 4.34
C ARG A 206 12.32 6.54 5.44
N LYS A 207 11.84 7.79 5.26
CA LYS A 207 10.93 8.42 6.20
C LYS A 207 9.63 7.62 6.36
N SER A 208 9.13 7.03 5.29
CA SER A 208 7.93 6.19 5.34
C SER A 208 8.12 4.88 6.12
N LEU A 209 9.37 4.43 6.32
CA LEU A 209 9.64 3.29 7.22
C LEU A 209 9.31 3.60 8.68
N ASP A 210 9.59 4.84 9.13
CA ASP A 210 9.26 5.27 10.49
C ASP A 210 7.74 5.30 10.70
N ASP A 211 6.98 5.70 9.67
CA ASP A 211 5.52 5.70 9.71
C ASP A 211 4.95 4.28 9.70
N LEU A 212 5.57 3.37 8.94
CA LEU A 212 5.15 1.98 8.88
C LEU A 212 5.13 1.33 10.27
N ASP A 213 6.18 1.57 11.06
CA ASP A 213 6.32 1.01 12.41
C ASP A 213 5.21 1.52 13.37
N THR A 214 4.59 2.65 13.05
CA THR A 214 3.45 3.21 13.82
C THR A 214 2.08 2.73 13.30
N MET A 215 1.98 2.36 12.03
CA MET A 215 0.72 2.02 11.37
C MET A 215 0.37 0.53 11.43
N ILE A 216 1.35 -0.32 11.40
CA ILE A 216 1.17 -1.78 11.34
C ILE A 216 1.75 -2.41 12.60
N ASP A 217 0.88 -3.02 13.40
CA ASP A 217 1.32 -3.80 14.55
C ASP A 217 2.01 -5.10 14.07
N GLU A 218 3.30 -5.25 14.43
CA GLU A 218 4.10 -6.41 14.05
C GLU A 218 3.53 -7.70 14.63
N GLU A 219 3.00 -7.68 15.86
CA GLU A 219 2.48 -8.87 16.52
C GLU A 219 1.16 -9.34 15.90
N GLU A 220 0.27 -8.39 15.56
CA GLU A 220 -1.03 -8.71 14.97
C GLU A 220 -0.95 -9.07 13.49
N SER A 221 -0.01 -8.49 12.75
CA SER A 221 0.07 -8.59 11.29
C SER A 221 1.50 -8.85 10.78
N LYS A 222 2.22 -9.77 11.43
CA LYS A 222 3.64 -10.04 11.16
C LYS A 222 3.98 -10.25 9.67
N ASP A 223 3.21 -11.05 8.96
CA ASP A 223 3.45 -11.35 7.54
C ASP A 223 3.31 -10.08 6.67
N THR A 224 2.28 -9.27 6.91
CA THR A 224 2.05 -8.00 6.22
C THR A 224 3.15 -6.99 6.54
N TYR A 225 3.52 -6.87 7.82
CA TYR A 225 4.58 -6.00 8.28
C TYR A 225 5.92 -6.34 7.62
N LEU A 226 6.38 -7.58 7.73
CA LEU A 226 7.66 -8.01 7.15
C LEU A 226 7.72 -7.82 5.63
N ASN A 227 6.66 -8.19 4.93
CA ASN A 227 6.60 -8.05 3.47
C ASN A 227 6.58 -6.57 3.04
N THR A 228 5.83 -5.72 3.74
CA THR A 228 5.75 -4.28 3.45
C THR A 228 7.06 -3.59 3.80
N LYS A 229 7.62 -3.84 4.98
CA LYS A 229 8.90 -3.26 5.42
C LYS A 229 10.03 -3.63 4.47
N ALA A 230 10.14 -4.91 4.10
CA ALA A 230 11.13 -5.35 3.11
C ALA A 230 10.97 -4.64 1.75
N ARG A 231 9.72 -4.31 1.33
CA ARG A 231 9.47 -3.57 0.09
C ARG A 231 9.94 -2.13 0.17
N PHE A 232 9.70 -1.43 1.29
CA PHE A 232 10.20 -0.07 1.48
C PHE A 232 11.73 -0.04 1.54
N ILE A 233 12.35 -0.96 2.28
CA ILE A 233 13.81 -1.10 2.34
C ILE A 233 14.39 -1.36 0.95
N HIS A 234 13.76 -2.23 0.16
CA HIS A 234 14.14 -2.47 -1.23
C HIS A 234 14.09 -1.18 -2.05
N PHE A 235 13.02 -0.38 -1.98
CA PHE A 235 12.93 0.87 -2.74
C PHE A 235 14.01 1.88 -2.32
N VAL A 236 14.29 2.03 -1.03
CA VAL A 236 15.40 2.88 -0.57
C VAL A 236 16.71 2.43 -1.22
N ALA A 237 17.02 1.12 -1.16
CA ALA A 237 18.24 0.55 -1.72
C ALA A 237 18.31 0.68 -3.25
N GLU A 238 17.18 0.44 -3.94
CA GLU A 238 17.09 0.55 -5.39
C GLU A 238 17.36 1.99 -5.86
N TYR A 239 16.69 2.99 -5.27
CA TYR A 239 16.89 4.39 -5.65
C TYR A 239 18.27 4.92 -5.26
N GLN A 240 18.88 4.46 -4.17
CA GLN A 240 20.27 4.76 -3.85
C GLN A 240 21.24 4.15 -4.87
N THR A 241 20.98 2.91 -5.31
CA THR A 241 21.78 2.25 -6.35
C THR A 241 21.68 3.03 -7.67
N VAL A 242 20.46 3.44 -8.05
CA VAL A 242 20.25 4.27 -9.26
C VAL A 242 20.97 5.61 -9.13
N SER A 243 20.92 6.27 -7.98
CA SER A 243 21.64 7.51 -7.70
C SER A 243 23.15 7.32 -7.84
N ALA A 244 23.72 6.25 -7.25
CA ALA A 244 25.14 5.93 -7.35
C ALA A 244 25.58 5.68 -8.81
N LEU A 245 24.76 4.99 -9.61
CA LEU A 245 25.00 4.76 -11.04
C LEU A 245 24.98 6.06 -11.85
N CYS A 246 24.05 6.97 -11.57
CA CYS A 246 24.01 8.28 -12.20
C CYS A 246 25.28 9.10 -11.89
N LEU A 247 25.71 9.15 -10.62
CA LEU A 247 26.95 9.82 -10.24
C LEU A 247 28.17 9.18 -10.92
N ARG A 248 28.17 7.86 -11.06
CA ARG A 248 29.27 7.15 -11.78
C ARG A 248 29.27 7.51 -13.26
N ALA A 249 28.12 7.60 -13.90
CA ALA A 249 27.96 7.97 -15.29
C ALA A 249 28.33 9.46 -15.58
N SER A 250 28.36 10.31 -14.57
CA SER A 250 28.84 11.70 -14.72
C SER A 250 30.35 11.82 -14.92
N GLU A 251 31.09 10.72 -14.67
CA GLU A 251 32.56 10.66 -14.76
C GLU A 251 33.30 11.67 -13.87
N ASN A 252 32.59 12.34 -12.97
CA ASN A 252 33.16 13.33 -12.07
C ASN A 252 33.77 12.63 -10.82
N ARG A 253 35.08 12.62 -10.75
CA ARG A 253 35.84 11.96 -9.67
C ARG A 253 35.57 12.51 -8.28
N SER A 254 35.06 13.75 -8.16
CA SER A 254 34.68 14.31 -6.86
C SER A 254 33.56 13.54 -6.17
N HIS A 255 32.81 12.76 -6.91
CA HIS A 255 31.69 11.95 -6.38
C HIS A 255 32.08 10.55 -5.90
N ASN A 256 33.34 10.12 -6.03
CA ASN A 256 33.77 8.77 -5.70
C ASN A 256 33.43 8.35 -4.26
N GLU A 257 33.63 9.21 -3.27
CA GLU A 257 33.27 8.92 -1.88
C GLU A 257 31.74 8.80 -1.73
N ARG A 258 30.97 9.67 -2.36
CA ARG A 258 29.51 9.61 -2.31
C ARG A 258 28.95 8.36 -3.00
N ILE A 259 29.54 7.96 -4.12
CA ILE A 259 29.20 6.70 -4.81
C ILE A 259 29.42 5.51 -3.87
N LYS A 260 30.59 5.49 -3.19
CA LYS A 260 30.92 4.43 -2.25
C LYS A 260 29.97 4.38 -1.06
N GLU A 261 29.63 5.52 -0.47
CA GLU A 261 28.65 5.64 0.62
C GLU A 261 27.30 5.08 0.22
N LEU A 262 26.71 5.59 -0.89
CA LEU A 262 25.40 5.15 -1.38
C LEU A 262 25.37 3.67 -1.72
N SER A 263 26.45 3.17 -2.35
CA SER A 263 26.54 1.77 -2.74
C SER A 263 26.66 0.83 -1.53
N ASN A 264 27.46 1.21 -0.53
CA ASN A 264 27.59 0.42 0.70
C ASN A 264 26.27 0.41 1.50
N GLU A 265 25.60 1.55 1.60
CA GLU A 265 24.34 1.66 2.28
C GLU A 265 23.25 0.84 1.58
N ALA A 266 23.12 0.96 0.26
CA ALA A 266 22.18 0.18 -0.54
C ALA A 266 22.46 -1.33 -0.42
N PHE A 267 23.73 -1.72 -0.39
CA PHE A 267 24.12 -3.11 -0.21
C PHE A 267 23.64 -3.70 1.12
N GLU A 268 23.84 -2.98 2.22
CA GLU A 268 23.35 -3.42 3.54
C GLU A 268 21.81 -3.45 3.62
N LEU A 269 21.12 -2.50 2.99
CA LEU A 269 19.67 -2.50 2.91
C LEU A 269 19.13 -3.68 2.09
N PHE A 270 19.75 -4.05 0.98
CA PHE A 270 19.37 -5.28 0.26
C PHE A 270 19.56 -6.52 1.11
N LYS A 271 20.65 -6.62 1.90
CA LYS A 271 20.83 -7.72 2.85
C LYS A 271 19.69 -7.77 3.88
N GLU A 272 19.29 -6.63 4.40
CA GLU A 272 18.18 -6.53 5.35
C GLU A 272 16.86 -6.97 4.70
N SER A 273 16.52 -6.46 3.50
CA SER A 273 15.35 -6.87 2.74
C SER A 273 15.33 -8.40 2.50
N ILE A 274 16.43 -8.97 2.03
CA ILE A 274 16.57 -10.42 1.80
C ILE A 274 16.37 -11.20 3.10
N SER A 275 16.94 -10.74 4.22
CA SER A 275 16.78 -11.39 5.52
C SER A 275 15.32 -11.41 5.99
N MET A 276 14.61 -10.27 5.86
CA MET A 276 13.19 -10.17 6.18
C MET A 276 12.34 -11.09 5.29
N LEU A 277 12.59 -11.10 3.99
CA LEU A 277 11.85 -11.93 3.05
C LEU A 277 12.15 -13.43 3.26
N LYS A 278 13.36 -13.80 3.66
CA LYS A 278 13.65 -15.15 4.12
C LYS A 278 12.81 -15.50 5.34
N SER A 279 12.74 -14.63 6.35
CA SER A 279 11.93 -14.83 7.55
C SER A 279 10.43 -14.95 7.24
N TYR A 280 9.93 -14.21 6.25
CA TYR A 280 8.57 -14.33 5.76
C TYR A 280 8.27 -15.70 5.12
N LEU A 281 9.25 -16.29 4.42
CA LEU A 281 9.14 -17.62 3.82
C LEU A 281 9.29 -18.77 4.84
N PHE A 282 9.77 -18.51 6.05
CA PHE A 282 9.84 -19.46 7.16
C PHE A 282 8.73 -19.16 8.20
N PRO A 283 7.96 -20.13 8.66
CA PRO A 283 8.05 -21.59 8.55
C PRO A 283 7.43 -22.13 7.26
N ILE A 284 7.89 -23.27 6.82
CA ILE A 284 7.64 -23.96 5.55
C ILE A 284 6.18 -23.82 5.10
N LYS A 285 5.91 -22.84 4.20
CA LYS A 285 4.68 -22.79 3.43
C LYS A 285 4.84 -23.77 2.26
N SER A 286 3.87 -24.64 2.02
CA SER A 286 3.89 -25.62 0.93
C SER A 286 3.96 -24.96 -0.46
N ASP A 287 3.45 -23.73 -0.59
CA ASP A 287 3.53 -22.89 -1.78
C ASP A 287 4.32 -21.62 -1.45
N PHE A 288 5.57 -21.59 -1.89
CA PHE A 288 6.38 -20.38 -1.81
C PHE A 288 5.80 -19.29 -2.69
N ASP A 289 5.64 -18.10 -2.12
CA ASP A 289 5.17 -16.93 -2.86
C ASP A 289 6.16 -16.59 -3.98
N HIS A 290 5.72 -16.76 -5.23
CA HIS A 290 6.56 -16.56 -6.41
C HIS A 290 7.11 -15.12 -6.49
N GLU A 291 6.31 -14.13 -6.12
CA GLU A 291 6.72 -12.73 -6.08
C GLU A 291 7.85 -12.52 -5.08
N VAL A 292 7.74 -13.11 -3.88
CA VAL A 292 8.80 -13.00 -2.86
C VAL A 292 10.10 -13.64 -3.34
N ILE A 293 10.03 -14.78 -4.02
CA ILE A 293 11.20 -15.43 -4.63
C ILE A 293 11.85 -14.53 -5.69
N LEU A 294 11.06 -13.90 -6.55
CA LEU A 294 11.58 -12.97 -7.55
C LEU A 294 12.23 -11.76 -6.89
N ARG A 295 11.63 -11.19 -5.85
CA ARG A 295 12.20 -10.04 -5.12
C ARG A 295 13.53 -10.39 -4.46
N ILE A 296 13.61 -11.50 -3.72
CA ILE A 296 14.86 -11.95 -3.08
C ILE A 296 15.98 -12.11 -4.12
N THR A 297 15.67 -12.73 -5.25
CA THR A 297 16.69 -12.97 -6.28
C THR A 297 17.02 -11.71 -7.07
N PHE A 298 16.09 -10.77 -7.20
CA PHE A 298 16.31 -9.46 -7.78
C PHE A 298 17.23 -8.60 -6.89
N ASP A 299 16.95 -8.52 -5.58
CA ASP A 299 17.82 -7.84 -4.61
C ASP A 299 19.25 -8.43 -4.65
N THR A 300 19.36 -9.75 -4.75
CA THR A 300 20.66 -10.41 -4.86
C THR A 300 21.40 -10.03 -6.13
N MET A 301 20.69 -9.86 -7.25
CA MET A 301 21.28 -9.39 -8.50
C MET A 301 21.76 -7.95 -8.39
N LEU A 302 20.98 -7.07 -7.77
CA LEU A 302 21.39 -5.67 -7.54
C LEU A 302 22.61 -5.58 -6.63
N MET A 303 22.72 -6.43 -5.60
CA MET A 303 23.92 -6.55 -4.78
C MET A 303 25.15 -6.93 -5.64
N ALA A 304 25.02 -7.87 -6.56
CA ALA A 304 26.12 -8.25 -7.44
C ALA A 304 26.54 -7.11 -8.39
N ILE A 305 25.58 -6.32 -8.87
CA ILE A 305 25.84 -5.12 -9.66
C ILE A 305 26.61 -4.07 -8.85
N ILE A 306 26.19 -3.81 -7.59
CA ILE A 306 26.89 -2.88 -6.69
C ILE A 306 28.33 -3.31 -6.47
N LEU A 307 28.55 -4.60 -6.19
CA LEU A 307 29.89 -5.14 -5.99
C LEU A 307 30.78 -4.97 -7.23
N GLY A 308 30.21 -5.19 -8.42
CA GLY A 308 30.90 -4.91 -9.67
C GLY A 308 31.21 -3.43 -9.89
N MET A 309 30.35 -2.52 -9.43
CA MET A 309 30.62 -1.08 -9.48
C MET A 309 31.74 -0.62 -8.55
N LEU A 310 31.83 -1.25 -7.37
CA LEU A 310 32.86 -0.96 -6.35
C LEU A 310 34.20 -1.67 -6.62
N ASP A 311 34.26 -2.49 -7.67
CA ASP A 311 35.42 -3.31 -8.01
C ASP A 311 35.89 -4.22 -6.83
N THR A 312 34.94 -4.73 -6.05
CA THR A 312 35.18 -5.59 -4.91
C THR A 312 35.02 -7.06 -5.30
N HIS A 313 36.09 -7.82 -5.23
CA HIS A 313 36.10 -9.24 -5.59
C HIS A 313 35.76 -10.21 -4.43
N GLN A 314 35.39 -9.69 -3.25
CA GLN A 314 35.37 -10.51 -2.02
C GLN A 314 33.99 -10.96 -1.55
N LEU A 315 32.89 -10.50 -2.14
CA LEU A 315 31.54 -10.87 -1.69
C LEU A 315 30.81 -11.70 -2.74
N ASN A 316 30.31 -12.86 -2.31
CA ASN A 316 29.48 -13.73 -3.11
C ASN A 316 28.02 -13.52 -2.72
N SER A 317 27.27 -12.78 -3.53
CA SER A 317 25.84 -12.50 -3.29
C SER A 317 25.00 -13.78 -3.27
N ILE A 318 25.38 -14.77 -4.08
CA ILE A 318 24.72 -16.09 -4.10
C ILE A 318 24.97 -16.85 -2.79
N GLU A 319 26.18 -16.80 -2.24
CA GLU A 319 26.48 -17.41 -0.95
C GLU A 319 25.66 -16.79 0.16
N TYR A 320 25.57 -15.45 0.18
CA TYR A 320 24.70 -14.73 1.11
C TYR A 320 23.24 -15.12 0.96
N LEU A 321 22.73 -15.21 -0.28
CA LEU A 321 21.37 -15.64 -0.55
C LEU A 321 21.08 -17.03 0.01
N LEU A 322 21.98 -18.00 -0.19
CA LEU A 322 21.77 -19.39 0.20
C LEU A 322 22.04 -19.65 1.68
N LYS A 323 22.78 -18.77 2.35
CA LYS A 323 23.04 -18.88 3.79
C LYS A 323 21.74 -19.05 4.56
N ASP A 324 21.75 -19.91 5.57
CA ASP A 324 20.62 -20.22 6.47
C ASP A 324 19.44 -20.98 5.82
N ILE A 325 19.37 -21.04 4.47
CA ILE A 325 18.28 -21.73 3.74
C ILE A 325 18.75 -22.99 3.00
N GLU A 326 20.03 -23.33 3.05
CA GLU A 326 20.64 -24.45 2.29
C GLU A 326 19.95 -25.79 2.56
N LYS A 327 19.46 -25.99 3.77
CA LYS A 327 18.76 -27.22 4.18
C LYS A 327 17.35 -27.31 3.58
N ASN A 328 16.76 -26.20 3.13
CA ASN A 328 15.44 -26.16 2.50
C ASN A 328 15.55 -26.39 0.98
N LYS A 329 15.77 -27.66 0.59
CA LYS A 329 15.95 -28.04 -0.81
C LYS A 329 14.84 -27.54 -1.77
N PRO A 330 13.54 -27.57 -1.42
CA PRO A 330 12.48 -27.04 -2.27
C PRO A 330 12.62 -25.53 -2.53
N LEU A 331 12.92 -24.73 -1.49
CA LEU A 331 13.13 -23.28 -1.62
C LEU A 331 14.36 -22.99 -2.48
N VAL A 332 15.49 -23.66 -2.21
CA VAL A 332 16.72 -23.50 -3.00
C VAL A 332 16.48 -23.83 -4.47
N LYS A 333 15.71 -24.87 -4.76
CA LYS A 333 15.33 -25.20 -6.14
C LYS A 333 14.56 -24.05 -6.80
N LYS A 334 13.56 -23.49 -6.12
CA LYS A 334 12.74 -22.37 -6.63
C LYS A 334 13.58 -21.11 -6.87
N LEU A 335 14.48 -20.77 -5.96
CA LEU A 335 15.41 -19.65 -6.14
C LEU A 335 16.29 -19.83 -7.38
N LYS A 336 16.83 -21.03 -7.61
CA LYS A 336 17.67 -21.35 -8.78
C LYS A 336 16.90 -21.32 -10.11
N GLU A 337 15.60 -21.49 -10.11
CA GLU A 337 14.73 -21.38 -11.28
C GLU A 337 14.53 -19.92 -11.71
N SER A 338 14.73 -18.94 -10.81
CA SER A 338 14.57 -17.51 -11.09
C SER A 338 15.55 -17.02 -12.18
N PRO A 339 15.09 -16.17 -13.12
CA PRO A 339 15.96 -15.56 -14.11
C PRO A 339 17.04 -14.70 -13.45
N TYR A 340 16.72 -13.98 -12.38
CA TYR A 340 17.67 -13.12 -11.66
C TYR A 340 18.79 -13.92 -10.99
N TYR A 341 18.47 -15.07 -10.41
CA TYR A 341 19.50 -15.98 -9.86
C TYR A 341 20.53 -16.40 -10.93
N LYS A 342 20.05 -16.72 -12.14
CA LYS A 342 20.93 -17.12 -13.25
C LYS A 342 21.83 -15.97 -13.69
N ILE A 343 21.27 -14.75 -13.80
CA ILE A 343 22.05 -13.55 -14.14
C ILE A 343 23.10 -13.28 -13.05
N THR A 344 22.71 -13.30 -11.76
CA THR A 344 23.64 -13.11 -10.64
C THR A 344 24.79 -14.08 -10.68
N THR A 345 24.51 -15.38 -10.89
CA THR A 345 25.54 -16.42 -11.01
C THR A 345 26.51 -16.14 -12.15
N ARG A 346 26.03 -15.56 -13.25
CA ARG A 346 26.91 -15.20 -14.38
C ARG A 346 27.72 -13.94 -14.06
N ILE A 347 27.13 -12.93 -13.44
CA ILE A 347 27.87 -11.73 -13.00
C ILE A 347 29.04 -12.13 -12.07
N GLU A 348 28.79 -13.00 -11.10
CA GLU A 348 29.83 -13.46 -10.16
C GLU A 348 30.94 -14.28 -10.81
N LYS A 349 30.61 -15.06 -11.85
CA LYS A 349 31.59 -15.90 -12.56
C LYS A 349 32.39 -15.19 -13.64
N LEU A 350 31.72 -14.29 -14.38
CA LEU A 350 32.24 -13.71 -15.61
C LEU A 350 32.46 -12.20 -15.51
N GLY A 351 31.84 -11.55 -14.51
CA GLY A 351 31.79 -10.10 -14.39
C GLY A 351 30.58 -9.48 -15.10
N ILE A 352 30.31 -8.20 -14.81
CA ILE A 352 29.14 -7.47 -15.36
C ILE A 352 29.26 -7.33 -16.88
N LYS A 353 30.44 -7.00 -17.41
CA LYS A 353 30.65 -6.78 -18.85
C LYS A 353 30.21 -7.95 -19.71
N GLU A 354 30.54 -9.16 -19.27
CA GLU A 354 30.22 -10.39 -20.01
C GLU A 354 28.75 -10.82 -19.87
N THR A 355 27.97 -10.10 -19.05
CA THR A 355 26.56 -10.41 -18.77
C THR A 355 25.60 -9.31 -19.23
N LEU A 356 26.08 -8.26 -19.91
CA LEU A 356 25.28 -7.14 -20.40
C LEU A 356 24.12 -7.57 -21.30
N ASP A 357 24.33 -8.60 -22.14
CA ASP A 357 23.28 -9.14 -22.99
C ASP A 357 22.14 -9.79 -22.21
N ASP A 358 22.42 -10.46 -21.08
CA ASP A 358 21.39 -11.03 -20.24
C ASP A 358 20.64 -9.94 -19.48
N LEU A 359 21.37 -8.94 -18.95
CA LEU A 359 20.77 -7.77 -18.32
C LEU A 359 19.88 -7.02 -19.29
N SER A 360 20.28 -6.87 -20.57
CA SER A 360 19.48 -6.19 -21.59
C SER A 360 18.14 -6.87 -21.88
N LYS A 361 18.04 -8.18 -21.69
CA LYS A 361 16.84 -9.01 -21.91
C LYS A 361 16.00 -9.22 -20.66
N ALA A 362 16.55 -8.96 -19.46
CA ALA A 362 15.83 -9.10 -18.21
C ALA A 362 14.85 -7.96 -18.01
N HIS A 363 13.71 -8.24 -17.37
CA HIS A 363 12.81 -7.21 -16.88
C HIS A 363 13.30 -6.72 -15.52
N LEU A 364 13.67 -5.44 -15.41
CA LEU A 364 14.37 -4.90 -14.23
C LEU A 364 13.49 -3.99 -13.35
N GLY A 365 12.16 -4.05 -13.46
CA GLY A 365 11.27 -3.20 -12.65
C GLY A 365 11.54 -1.71 -12.87
N HIS A 366 11.65 -0.94 -11.79
CA HIS A 366 12.02 0.49 -11.87
C HIS A 366 13.43 0.70 -12.44
N PHE A 367 14.31 -0.28 -12.26
CA PHE A 367 15.65 -0.28 -12.82
C PHE A 367 15.69 -0.34 -14.36
N GLU A 368 14.57 -0.72 -15.00
CA GLU A 368 14.44 -0.78 -16.44
C GLU A 368 14.80 0.56 -17.12
N MET A 369 14.47 1.67 -16.48
CA MET A 369 14.70 3.01 -17.03
C MET A 369 16.17 3.44 -16.99
N ILE A 370 16.96 2.89 -16.05
CA ILE A 370 18.41 3.13 -15.98
C ILE A 370 19.23 2.03 -16.68
N LYS A 371 18.59 0.96 -17.11
CA LYS A 371 19.21 -0.19 -17.75
C LYS A 371 20.15 0.19 -18.89
N ASN A 372 19.72 1.08 -19.77
CA ASN A 372 20.55 1.55 -20.88
C ASN A 372 21.78 2.31 -20.39
N THR A 373 21.63 3.17 -19.37
CA THR A 373 22.76 3.89 -18.76
C THR A 373 23.75 2.93 -18.11
N LEU A 374 23.26 1.89 -17.43
CA LEU A 374 24.09 0.84 -16.87
C LEU A 374 24.87 0.09 -17.96
N ILE A 375 24.18 -0.32 -19.02
CA ILE A 375 24.78 -1.03 -20.14
C ILE A 375 25.85 -0.18 -20.82
N ASP A 376 25.55 1.09 -21.08
CA ASP A 376 26.47 2.03 -21.74
C ASP A 376 27.70 2.33 -20.86
N TYR A 377 27.51 2.37 -19.54
CA TYR A 377 28.62 2.57 -18.60
C TYR A 377 29.59 1.39 -18.56
N PHE A 378 29.08 0.14 -18.63
CA PHE A 378 29.92 -1.06 -18.55
C PHE A 378 30.45 -1.57 -19.91
N LYS A 379 29.99 -1.02 -21.04
CA LYS A 379 30.57 -1.28 -22.38
C LYS A 379 31.96 -0.69 -22.50
#